data_64b717149b0784414b50bedef0f81dd0
#
_entry.id   64b717149b0784414b50bedef0f81dd0
#
_cell.length_a   1.000
_cell.length_b   1.000
_cell.length_c   1.000
_cell.angle_alpha   90.00
_cell.angle_beta   90.00
_cell.angle_gamma   90.00
#
_symmetry.space_group_name_H-M   'P 1'
#
loop_
_entity.id
_entity.type
_entity.pdbx_description
1 polymer ?
#
loop_
_entity_poly.entity_id
_entity_poly.type
_entity_poly.pdbx_seq_one_letter_code
_entity_poly.pdbx_strand_id
1 'polypeptide(L)'
;MNKKITYFLTVLLLGTVLFSEVFAGGAKRNGTAGAQELLIPSSASGLALNGSNISSITGLDAVFYNPAGFGGTQTSTEAMFSNLTYIADISMSYAAVGVNFSELGSLAFSLRTLNFGDIPVTTVDNPYGTGSTYSPSFVTLGLTYANSLTDRIRVGINLKLVSEKIVRTSATGFAFDAGIQYQGLAGLDGLNFGITLKNLGPQMKFDGPDLIRSASEAEAKRGTNFYTIDAASFELPSSLELGLSYAYNLANDYKMVVSSAFQNNNFSNDEYKLGYEFVYDDMLFLRGGYAYMGEAKDNEYQQFFGVTAGVGVKVNIGFEMVVDYAYRAAKFSESNHLIGVKFNF
;
A
#
# COMPACT_ATOMS: atom_id res chain seq x y z
N MET A 1 18.37 33.11 -15.58
CA MET A 1 17.41 32.12 -15.05
C MET A 1 18.17 31.20 -14.10
N ASN A 2 17.74 31.06 -12.88
CA ASN A 2 18.50 30.38 -11.86
C ASN A 2 18.57 28.87 -12.22
N LYS A 3 19.79 28.28 -12.32
CA LYS A 3 19.99 26.88 -12.75
C LYS A 3 19.07 25.90 -12.00
N LYS A 4 18.76 26.16 -10.70
CA LYS A 4 17.85 25.37 -9.89
C LYS A 4 16.40 25.40 -10.41
N ILE A 5 15.92 26.54 -10.91
CA ILE A 5 14.57 26.66 -11.52
C ILE A 5 14.51 25.90 -12.85
N THR A 6 15.61 25.93 -13.63
CA THR A 6 15.70 25.16 -14.88
C THR A 6 15.63 23.65 -14.59
N TYR A 7 16.34 23.16 -13.58
CA TYR A 7 16.28 21.74 -13.18
C TYR A 7 14.90 21.35 -12.66
N PHE A 8 14.25 22.20 -11.86
CA PHE A 8 12.86 21.96 -11.40
C PHE A 8 11.89 21.84 -12.58
N LEU A 9 11.95 22.76 -13.53
CA LEU A 9 11.13 22.72 -14.74
C LEU A 9 11.47 21.51 -15.63
N THR A 10 12.75 21.10 -15.68
CA THR A 10 13.17 19.93 -16.46
C THR A 10 12.67 18.63 -15.82
N VAL A 11 12.70 18.51 -14.49
CA VAL A 11 12.15 17.34 -13.78
C VAL A 11 10.63 17.28 -13.91
N LEU A 12 9.95 18.44 -13.84
CA LEU A 12 8.52 18.55 -14.11
C LEU A 12 8.19 18.14 -15.56
N LEU A 13 9.02 18.56 -16.53
CA LEU A 13 8.88 18.22 -17.96
C LEU A 13 9.20 16.73 -18.21
N LEU A 14 10.25 16.20 -17.58
CA LEU A 14 10.57 14.75 -17.64
C LEU A 14 9.45 13.91 -17.02
N GLY A 15 8.83 14.37 -15.94
CA GLY A 15 7.62 13.74 -15.38
C GLY A 15 6.49 13.66 -16.40
N THR A 16 6.31 14.67 -17.24
CA THR A 16 5.27 14.67 -18.30
C THR A 16 5.65 13.84 -19.53
N VAL A 17 6.92 13.67 -19.83
CA VAL A 17 7.41 12.85 -20.97
C VAL A 17 7.33 11.36 -20.69
N LEU A 18 7.35 10.94 -19.41
CA LEU A 18 7.11 9.54 -19.01
C LEU A 18 5.65 9.09 -19.26
N PHE A 19 4.74 10.01 -19.61
CA PHE A 19 3.36 9.71 -20.02
C PHE A 19 3.21 9.31 -21.51
N SER A 20 4.31 9.10 -22.23
CA SER A 20 4.22 8.49 -23.56
C SER A 20 3.88 7.00 -23.39
N GLU A 21 2.77 6.61 -23.99
CA GLU A 21 2.08 5.32 -23.91
C GLU A 21 3.04 4.10 -24.01
N VAL A 22 3.53 3.63 -22.87
CA VAL A 22 4.13 2.29 -22.75
C VAL A 22 3.03 1.37 -22.23
N PHE A 23 2.28 0.75 -23.13
CA PHE A 23 1.27 -0.27 -22.78
C PHE A 23 1.99 -1.55 -22.35
N ALA A 24 2.23 -1.70 -21.06
CA ALA A 24 2.80 -2.92 -20.48
C ALA A 24 1.88 -3.61 -19.48
N GLY A 25 0.71 -3.01 -19.16
CA GLY A 25 -0.19 -3.46 -18.11
C GLY A 25 -1.05 -4.67 -18.46
N GLY A 26 -1.41 -5.41 -17.44
CA GLY A 26 -2.22 -6.62 -17.52
C GLY A 26 -3.73 -6.41 -17.58
N ALA A 27 -4.25 -5.42 -18.33
CA ALA A 27 -5.69 -5.09 -18.42
C ALA A 27 -6.62 -6.31 -18.62
N LYS A 28 -6.11 -7.35 -19.28
CA LYS A 28 -6.83 -8.62 -19.51
C LYS A 28 -6.93 -9.50 -18.26
N ARG A 29 -6.24 -9.15 -17.18
CA ARG A 29 -6.16 -9.94 -15.93
C ARG A 29 -6.92 -9.26 -14.78
N ASN A 30 -7.67 -8.20 -15.04
CA ASN A 30 -8.47 -7.52 -14.03
C ASN A 30 -9.40 -8.53 -13.32
N GLY A 31 -9.38 -8.52 -11.97
CA GLY A 31 -10.19 -9.40 -11.14
C GLY A 31 -9.66 -10.84 -10.99
N THR A 32 -8.47 -11.17 -11.47
CA THR A 32 -7.89 -12.53 -11.36
C THR A 32 -7.00 -12.71 -10.13
N ALA A 33 -6.56 -11.64 -9.47
CA ALA A 33 -5.80 -11.71 -8.24
C ALA A 33 -6.71 -11.70 -7.01
N GLY A 34 -6.35 -12.48 -5.98
CA GLY A 34 -6.91 -12.40 -4.64
C GLY A 34 -6.03 -11.57 -3.70
N ALA A 35 -6.23 -11.71 -2.38
CA ALA A 35 -5.48 -11.00 -1.34
C ALA A 35 -5.43 -9.47 -1.58
N GLN A 36 -6.58 -8.89 -1.97
CA GLN A 36 -6.69 -7.46 -2.32
C GLN A 36 -6.39 -6.53 -1.13
N GLU A 37 -6.47 -7.03 0.09
CA GLU A 37 -6.05 -6.30 1.29
C GLU A 37 -4.59 -5.87 1.25
N LEU A 38 -3.74 -6.55 0.48
CA LEU A 38 -2.33 -6.18 0.29
C LEU A 38 -2.15 -4.85 -0.46
N LEU A 39 -3.18 -4.37 -1.16
CA LEU A 39 -3.19 -3.08 -1.87
C LEU A 39 -3.69 -1.93 -1.00
N ILE A 40 -4.28 -2.20 0.17
CA ILE A 40 -4.85 -1.17 1.03
C ILE A 40 -3.73 -0.39 1.73
N PRO A 41 -3.65 0.94 1.56
CA PRO A 41 -2.61 1.76 2.17
C PRO A 41 -2.66 1.74 3.70
N SER A 42 -1.49 1.69 4.34
CA SER A 42 -1.40 1.67 5.81
C SER A 42 -0.82 2.96 6.42
N SER A 43 -0.29 3.87 5.62
CA SER A 43 0.27 5.14 6.08
C SER A 43 -0.51 6.32 5.51
N ALA A 44 -0.88 7.28 6.38
CA ALA A 44 -1.61 8.47 5.98
C ALA A 44 -0.74 9.41 5.14
N SER A 45 0.53 9.59 5.49
CA SER A 45 1.47 10.42 4.73
C SER A 45 1.64 9.91 3.30
N GLY A 46 1.80 8.60 3.12
CA GLY A 46 1.92 7.99 1.80
C GLY A 46 0.59 7.99 1.02
N LEU A 47 -0.55 7.75 1.69
CA LEU A 47 -1.87 7.83 1.05
C LEU A 47 -2.17 9.24 0.54
N ALA A 48 -1.84 10.28 1.31
CA ALA A 48 -2.05 11.67 0.93
C ALA A 48 -1.29 12.06 -0.36
N LEU A 49 -0.19 11.39 -0.65
CA LEU A 49 0.61 11.54 -1.87
C LEU A 49 0.28 10.47 -2.93
N ASN A 50 -0.76 9.67 -2.70
CA ASN A 50 -1.16 8.55 -3.55
C ASN A 50 -0.04 7.52 -3.82
N GLY A 51 0.94 7.41 -2.88
CA GLY A 51 2.09 6.53 -3.01
C GLY A 51 3.12 6.97 -4.06
N SER A 52 3.09 8.23 -4.52
CA SER A 52 4.09 8.76 -5.47
C SER A 52 5.48 8.92 -4.85
N ASN A 53 5.57 8.95 -3.52
CA ASN A 53 6.76 9.27 -2.75
C ASN A 53 7.66 8.06 -2.42
N ILE A 54 7.57 6.95 -3.16
CA ILE A 54 8.36 5.73 -2.90
C ILE A 54 9.88 5.95 -2.94
N SER A 55 10.35 7.01 -3.56
CA SER A 55 11.78 7.39 -3.62
C SER A 55 12.26 8.21 -2.42
N SER A 56 11.34 8.77 -1.61
CA SER A 56 11.68 9.69 -0.51
C SER A 56 11.04 9.35 0.83
N ILE A 57 10.05 8.47 0.86
CA ILE A 57 9.37 8.04 2.09
C ILE A 57 10.34 7.35 3.04
N THR A 58 10.25 7.62 4.34
CA THR A 58 11.15 7.09 5.38
C THR A 58 10.37 6.63 6.61
N GLY A 59 11.07 5.94 7.53
CA GLY A 59 10.50 5.43 8.77
C GLY A 59 9.46 4.34 8.55
N LEU A 60 8.60 4.10 9.54
CA LEU A 60 7.55 3.07 9.46
C LEU A 60 6.52 3.33 8.35
N ASP A 61 6.35 4.58 7.91
CA ASP A 61 5.52 4.92 6.75
C ASP A 61 6.00 4.19 5.48
N ALA A 62 7.31 3.96 5.37
CA ALA A 62 7.93 3.34 4.20
C ALA A 62 7.66 1.82 4.10
N VAL A 63 7.38 1.15 5.21
CA VAL A 63 7.24 -0.33 5.26
C VAL A 63 6.23 -0.85 4.23
N PHE A 64 5.15 -0.12 3.99
CA PHE A 64 4.14 -0.48 2.98
C PHE A 64 4.53 -0.06 1.56
N TYR A 65 5.15 1.13 1.40
CA TYR A 65 5.38 1.73 0.07
C TYR A 65 6.70 1.32 -0.55
N ASN A 66 7.80 1.46 0.20
CA ASN A 66 9.15 1.04 -0.19
C ASN A 66 9.96 0.69 1.05
N PRO A 67 10.16 -0.59 1.37
CA PRO A 67 10.80 -1.00 2.61
C PRO A 67 12.23 -0.45 2.79
N ALA A 68 12.92 -0.06 1.70
CA ALA A 68 14.23 0.58 1.77
C ALA A 68 14.21 1.89 2.57
N GLY A 69 13.09 2.60 2.56
CA GLY A 69 12.94 3.87 3.28
C GLY A 69 13.05 3.73 4.80
N PHE A 70 12.75 2.56 5.35
CA PHE A 70 12.93 2.29 6.78
C PHE A 70 14.43 2.26 7.19
N GLY A 71 15.33 1.92 6.27
CA GLY A 71 16.77 2.03 6.49
C GLY A 71 17.29 3.47 6.62
N GLY A 72 16.46 4.45 6.33
CA GLY A 72 16.78 5.89 6.44
C GLY A 72 16.27 6.55 7.71
N THR A 73 15.68 5.80 8.65
CA THR A 73 15.22 6.37 9.92
C THR A 73 16.39 6.87 10.76
N GLN A 74 16.20 8.03 11.42
CA GLN A 74 17.20 8.65 12.29
C GLN A 74 16.91 8.35 13.77
N THR A 75 15.74 7.81 14.07
CA THR A 75 15.29 7.50 15.43
C THR A 75 15.67 6.08 15.81
N SER A 76 15.92 5.83 17.08
CA SER A 76 16.30 4.50 17.57
C SER A 76 15.10 3.54 17.56
N THR A 77 13.92 4.05 17.86
CA THR A 77 12.69 3.25 17.91
C THR A 77 11.52 4.06 17.35
N GLU A 78 10.71 3.43 16.54
CA GLU A 78 9.47 4.00 16.03
C GLU A 78 8.29 3.08 16.35
N ALA A 79 7.14 3.67 16.67
CA ALA A 79 5.88 2.97 16.77
C ALA A 79 4.82 3.72 15.96
N MET A 80 3.97 2.99 15.24
CA MET A 80 2.94 3.55 14.39
C MET A 80 1.63 2.81 14.57
N PHE A 81 0.54 3.56 14.63
CA PHE A 81 -0.82 3.04 14.55
C PHE A 81 -1.60 3.84 13.52
N SER A 82 -2.40 3.17 12.70
CA SER A 82 -3.31 3.84 11.79
C SER A 82 -4.62 3.09 11.63
N ASN A 83 -5.67 3.85 11.31
CA ASN A 83 -7.00 3.32 11.02
C ASN A 83 -7.55 3.97 9.75
N LEU A 84 -8.02 3.14 8.83
CA LEU A 84 -8.62 3.53 7.56
C LEU A 84 -10.07 3.12 7.53
N THR A 85 -10.98 4.08 7.31
CA THR A 85 -12.32 3.79 6.81
C THR A 85 -12.21 3.58 5.31
N TYR A 86 -12.50 2.35 4.87
CA TYR A 86 -12.35 1.93 3.47
C TYR A 86 -13.69 2.06 2.73
N ILE A 87 -14.07 1.12 1.93
CA ILE A 87 -15.32 1.05 1.17
C ILE A 87 -16.28 0.08 1.84
N ALA A 88 -17.60 0.31 1.69
CA ALA A 88 -18.66 -0.57 2.19
C ALA A 88 -18.53 -0.89 3.70
N ASP A 89 -18.25 0.12 4.52
CA ASP A 89 -18.08 0.03 5.98
C ASP A 89 -16.92 -0.87 6.45
N ILE A 90 -16.09 -1.36 5.51
CA ILE A 90 -14.88 -2.09 5.85
C ILE A 90 -13.89 -1.11 6.47
N SER A 91 -13.32 -1.49 7.59
CA SER A 91 -12.23 -0.74 8.22
C SER A 91 -10.94 -1.56 8.29
N MET A 92 -9.81 -0.86 8.14
CA MET A 92 -8.49 -1.46 8.28
C MET A 92 -7.76 -0.82 9.44
N SER A 93 -7.25 -1.65 10.35
CA SER A 93 -6.34 -1.22 11.41
C SER A 93 -4.93 -1.72 11.11
N TYR A 94 -3.94 -0.86 11.32
CA TYR A 94 -2.54 -1.17 11.13
C TYR A 94 -1.74 -0.74 12.35
N ALA A 95 -0.82 -1.58 12.79
CA ALA A 95 0.14 -1.28 13.83
C ALA A 95 1.52 -1.74 13.38
N ALA A 96 2.55 -0.96 13.68
CA ALA A 96 3.93 -1.32 13.42
C ALA A 96 4.85 -0.80 14.51
N VAL A 97 5.92 -1.55 14.76
CA VAL A 97 7.01 -1.15 15.66
C VAL A 97 8.32 -1.46 14.94
N GLY A 98 9.26 -0.53 15.01
CA GLY A 98 10.55 -0.66 14.37
C GLY A 98 11.69 -0.19 15.26
N VAL A 99 12.83 -0.82 15.11
CA VAL A 99 14.07 -0.51 15.83
C VAL A 99 15.20 -0.36 14.84
N ASN A 100 15.98 0.69 15.00
CA ASN A 100 17.19 0.95 14.24
C ASN A 100 18.42 0.53 15.07
N PHE A 101 19.17 -0.42 14.57
CA PHE A 101 20.40 -0.94 15.18
C PHE A 101 21.66 -0.28 14.59
N SER A 102 21.53 0.93 14.07
CA SER A 102 22.61 1.69 13.42
C SER A 102 23.25 0.92 12.25
N GLU A 103 24.52 0.54 12.37
CA GLU A 103 25.26 -0.15 11.30
C GLU A 103 24.67 -1.53 10.92
N LEU A 104 23.95 -2.18 11.84
CA LEU A 104 23.33 -3.48 11.59
C LEU A 104 22.02 -3.36 10.79
N GLY A 105 21.55 -2.12 10.53
CA GLY A 105 20.29 -1.86 9.84
C GLY A 105 19.11 -1.77 10.79
N SER A 106 17.92 -1.72 10.21
CA SER A 106 16.65 -1.50 10.92
C SER A 106 15.74 -2.70 10.74
N LEU A 107 15.03 -3.07 11.79
CA LEU A 107 14.06 -4.17 11.81
C LEU A 107 12.70 -3.65 12.25
N ALA A 108 11.63 -3.96 11.49
CA ALA A 108 10.27 -3.63 11.89
C ALA A 108 9.35 -4.85 11.82
N PHE A 109 8.40 -4.87 12.75
CA PHE A 109 7.28 -5.79 12.75
C PHE A 109 5.99 -5.02 12.50
N SER A 110 5.09 -5.55 11.68
CA SER A 110 3.81 -4.93 11.37
C SER A 110 2.66 -5.93 11.41
N LEU A 111 1.49 -5.44 11.81
CA LEU A 111 0.22 -6.16 11.84
C LEU A 111 -0.82 -5.31 11.12
N ARG A 112 -1.54 -5.92 10.18
CA ARG A 112 -2.71 -5.35 9.51
C ARG A 112 -3.89 -6.28 9.71
N THR A 113 -5.05 -5.70 10.02
CA THR A 113 -6.32 -6.42 10.14
C THR A 113 -7.40 -5.68 9.40
N LEU A 114 -8.28 -6.42 8.71
CA LEU A 114 -9.52 -5.89 8.14
C LEU A 114 -10.70 -6.34 8.97
N ASN A 115 -11.60 -5.39 9.24
CA ASN A 115 -12.88 -5.63 9.86
C ASN A 115 -13.99 -5.39 8.82
N PHE A 116 -14.78 -6.42 8.54
CA PHE A 116 -15.87 -6.39 7.58
C PHE A 116 -17.23 -6.16 8.24
N GLY A 117 -17.26 -6.00 9.58
CA GLY A 117 -18.51 -5.99 10.33
C GLY A 117 -19.20 -7.35 10.34
N ASP A 118 -20.45 -7.35 10.81
CA ASP A 118 -21.29 -8.54 10.89
C ASP A 118 -22.13 -8.67 9.62
N ILE A 119 -21.89 -9.73 8.84
CA ILE A 119 -22.62 -10.01 7.60
C ILE A 119 -23.76 -11.00 7.93
N PRO A 120 -25.04 -10.64 7.64
CA PRO A 120 -26.15 -11.53 7.92
C PRO A 120 -26.11 -12.78 7.03
N VAL A 121 -26.37 -13.94 7.64
CA VAL A 121 -26.52 -15.20 6.92
C VAL A 121 -27.91 -15.21 6.28
N THR A 122 -27.97 -15.29 4.95
CA THR A 122 -29.22 -15.37 4.17
C THR A 122 -29.38 -16.76 3.54
N THR A 123 -30.61 -17.20 3.36
CA THR A 123 -30.97 -18.43 2.66
C THR A 123 -32.08 -18.15 1.66
N VAL A 124 -32.39 -19.10 0.79
CA VAL A 124 -33.52 -18.98 -0.16
C VAL A 124 -34.82 -18.75 0.59
N ASP A 125 -35.03 -19.41 1.74
CA ASP A 125 -36.23 -19.30 2.55
C ASP A 125 -36.24 -18.05 3.44
N ASN A 126 -35.06 -17.48 3.76
CA ASN A 126 -34.88 -16.30 4.60
C ASN A 126 -33.95 -15.28 3.91
N PRO A 127 -34.41 -14.60 2.83
CA PRO A 127 -33.57 -13.69 2.05
C PRO A 127 -33.17 -12.41 2.81
N TYR A 128 -33.89 -12.07 3.88
CA TYR A 128 -33.59 -10.90 4.73
C TYR A 128 -32.73 -11.24 5.95
N GLY A 129 -32.29 -12.49 6.08
CA GLY A 129 -31.43 -12.97 7.17
C GLY A 129 -32.08 -14.05 8.03
N THR A 130 -31.25 -14.96 8.50
CA THR A 130 -31.65 -16.06 9.40
C THR A 130 -31.60 -15.68 10.89
N GLY A 131 -31.16 -14.45 11.21
CA GLY A 131 -30.84 -14.01 12.58
C GLY A 131 -29.42 -14.33 13.02
N SER A 132 -28.67 -15.10 12.22
CA SER A 132 -27.23 -15.36 12.44
C SER A 132 -26.38 -14.45 11.58
N THR A 133 -25.18 -14.10 12.07
CA THR A 133 -24.18 -13.33 11.34
C THR A 133 -22.86 -14.07 11.27
N TYR A 134 -21.99 -13.69 10.34
CA TYR A 134 -20.59 -14.10 10.29
C TYR A 134 -19.72 -12.86 9.96
N SER A 135 -18.46 -12.90 10.40
CA SER A 135 -17.50 -11.84 10.10
C SER A 135 -16.23 -12.47 9.52
N PRO A 136 -15.84 -12.12 8.28
CA PRO A 136 -14.55 -12.50 7.73
C PRO A 136 -13.39 -11.89 8.55
N SER A 137 -12.26 -12.57 8.60
CA SER A 137 -11.06 -12.11 9.29
C SER A 137 -9.86 -12.20 8.37
N PHE A 138 -9.35 -11.04 7.93
CA PHE A 138 -8.17 -10.94 7.10
C PHE A 138 -7.05 -10.30 7.91
N VAL A 139 -5.92 -11.00 7.98
CA VAL A 139 -4.76 -10.61 8.80
C VAL A 139 -3.50 -10.70 7.94
N THR A 140 -2.68 -9.67 7.97
CA THR A 140 -1.34 -9.69 7.38
C THR A 140 -0.31 -9.34 8.46
N LEU A 141 0.66 -10.22 8.67
CA LEU A 141 1.85 -9.97 9.49
C LEU A 141 3.02 -9.64 8.57
N GLY A 142 3.80 -8.64 8.92
CA GLY A 142 4.98 -8.23 8.16
C GLY A 142 6.24 -8.19 9.03
N LEU A 143 7.36 -8.65 8.48
CA LEU A 143 8.69 -8.51 9.05
C LEU A 143 9.58 -7.81 8.04
N THR A 144 9.98 -6.59 8.34
CA THR A 144 10.80 -5.74 7.46
C THR A 144 12.22 -5.66 7.98
N TYR A 145 13.18 -5.84 7.09
CA TYR A 145 14.58 -5.49 7.32
C TYR A 145 15.04 -4.49 6.27
N ALA A 146 15.72 -3.44 6.71
CA ALA A 146 16.26 -2.41 5.83
C ALA A 146 17.63 -1.94 6.31
N ASN A 147 18.48 -1.53 5.37
CA ASN A 147 19.80 -1.03 5.67
C ASN A 147 20.23 0.07 4.69
N SER A 148 21.03 1.02 5.18
CA SER A 148 21.75 1.98 4.37
C SER A 148 23.12 1.40 3.98
N LEU A 149 23.23 0.94 2.72
CA LEU A 149 24.49 0.36 2.22
C LEU A 149 25.58 1.42 2.04
N THR A 150 25.15 2.64 1.69
CA THR A 150 26.00 3.82 1.56
C THR A 150 25.20 5.05 2.00
N ASP A 151 25.83 6.21 2.06
CA ASP A 151 25.17 7.50 2.33
C ASP A 151 24.05 7.83 1.34
N ARG A 152 24.00 7.13 0.17
CA ARG A 152 23.06 7.39 -0.91
C ARG A 152 22.15 6.23 -1.25
N ILE A 153 22.52 5.00 -0.90
CA ILE A 153 21.79 3.79 -1.29
C ILE A 153 21.22 3.12 -0.06
N ARG A 154 19.91 2.95 -0.07
CA ARG A 154 19.16 2.18 0.93
C ARG A 154 18.50 1.00 0.26
N VAL A 155 18.47 -0.12 0.96
CA VAL A 155 17.79 -1.35 0.52
C VAL A 155 16.88 -1.85 1.64
N GLY A 156 15.82 -2.55 1.25
CA GLY A 156 14.93 -3.14 2.24
C GLY A 156 14.12 -4.28 1.65
N ILE A 157 13.75 -5.20 2.52
CA ILE A 157 12.85 -6.31 2.22
C ILE A 157 11.75 -6.37 3.28
N ASN A 158 10.56 -6.81 2.89
CA ASN A 158 9.46 -7.06 3.81
C ASN A 158 8.86 -8.43 3.51
N LEU A 159 8.91 -9.34 4.48
CA LEU A 159 8.29 -10.65 4.41
C LEU A 159 6.90 -10.57 5.03
N LYS A 160 5.88 -11.05 4.33
CA LYS A 160 4.48 -11.00 4.76
C LYS A 160 3.91 -12.41 4.87
N LEU A 161 3.20 -12.65 5.96
CA LEU A 161 2.29 -13.79 6.12
C LEU A 161 0.87 -13.26 5.96
N VAL A 162 0.14 -13.77 4.97
CA VAL A 162 -1.22 -13.35 4.63
C VAL A 162 -2.17 -14.47 5.02
N SER A 163 -3.24 -14.14 5.75
CA SER A 163 -4.27 -15.10 6.17
C SER A 163 -5.64 -14.49 5.97
N GLU A 164 -6.41 -15.12 5.12
CA GLU A 164 -7.82 -14.82 4.88
C GLU A 164 -8.68 -15.94 5.43
N LYS A 165 -9.65 -15.62 6.29
CA LYS A 165 -10.59 -16.58 6.86
C LYS A 165 -12.03 -16.12 6.65
N ILE A 166 -12.84 -16.99 6.07
CA ILE A 166 -14.28 -16.77 5.84
C ILE A 166 -15.03 -17.98 6.41
N VAL A 167 -15.71 -17.77 7.51
CA VAL A 167 -16.44 -18.81 8.27
C VAL A 167 -15.49 -19.97 8.63
N ARG A 168 -15.53 -21.09 7.92
CA ARG A 168 -14.71 -22.29 8.16
C ARG A 168 -13.79 -22.64 6.98
N THR A 169 -13.62 -21.72 6.04
CA THR A 169 -12.60 -21.80 4.99
C THR A 169 -11.53 -20.75 5.24
N SER A 170 -10.30 -21.06 4.89
CA SER A 170 -9.18 -20.13 4.98
C SER A 170 -8.19 -20.32 3.85
N ALA A 171 -7.52 -19.22 3.46
CA ALA A 171 -6.37 -19.23 2.60
C ALA A 171 -5.20 -18.60 3.36
N THR A 172 -4.03 -19.22 3.30
CA THR A 172 -2.81 -18.69 3.91
C THR A 172 -1.69 -18.75 2.92
N GLY A 173 -0.90 -17.67 2.83
CA GLY A 173 0.20 -17.56 1.91
C GLY A 173 1.29 -16.62 2.41
N PHE A 174 2.38 -16.58 1.66
CA PHE A 174 3.50 -15.70 1.90
C PHE A 174 3.67 -14.75 0.73
N ALA A 175 4.04 -13.50 1.04
CA ALA A 175 4.44 -12.51 0.06
C ALA A 175 5.72 -11.83 0.51
N PHE A 176 6.49 -11.29 -0.42
CA PHE A 176 7.60 -10.44 -0.08
C PHE A 176 7.61 -9.18 -0.94
N ASP A 177 8.14 -8.09 -0.36
CA ASP A 177 8.46 -6.86 -1.05
C ASP A 177 9.96 -6.65 -0.99
N ALA A 178 10.51 -6.02 -2.03
CA ALA A 178 11.89 -5.58 -2.08
C ALA A 178 11.95 -4.15 -2.59
N GLY A 179 12.80 -3.33 -1.98
CA GLY A 179 12.91 -1.93 -2.32
C GLY A 179 14.34 -1.42 -2.35
N ILE A 180 14.55 -0.41 -3.16
CA ILE A 180 15.79 0.36 -3.24
C ILE A 180 15.42 1.85 -3.27
N GLN A 181 16.18 2.66 -2.54
CA GLN A 181 16.17 4.13 -2.66
C GLN A 181 17.58 4.63 -2.95
N TYR A 182 17.70 5.54 -3.89
CA TYR A 182 18.93 6.24 -4.23
C TYR A 182 18.75 7.74 -4.03
N GLN A 183 19.58 8.33 -3.18
CA GLN A 183 19.55 9.76 -2.86
C GLN A 183 20.62 10.53 -3.65
N GLY A 184 20.30 11.75 -4.09
CA GLY A 184 21.23 12.58 -4.84
C GLY A 184 21.54 12.01 -6.22
N LEU A 185 20.52 11.61 -6.97
CA LEU A 185 20.64 11.06 -8.32
C LEU A 185 21.38 12.06 -9.23
N ALA A 186 22.30 11.55 -10.04
CA ALA A 186 23.14 12.35 -10.95
C ALA A 186 23.96 13.47 -10.24
N GLY A 187 24.24 13.33 -8.95
CA GLY A 187 24.93 14.35 -8.14
C GLY A 187 24.09 15.57 -7.81
N LEU A 188 22.77 15.52 -8.01
CA LEU A 188 21.84 16.60 -7.68
C LEU A 188 21.24 16.35 -6.31
N ASP A 189 21.62 17.15 -5.33
CA ASP A 189 21.05 17.08 -4.00
C ASP A 189 19.54 17.34 -4.05
N GLY A 190 18.78 16.52 -3.31
CA GLY A 190 17.32 16.58 -3.29
C GLY A 190 16.63 15.75 -4.38
N LEU A 191 17.33 15.31 -5.45
CA LEU A 191 16.77 14.40 -6.46
C LEU A 191 16.96 12.95 -6.01
N ASN A 192 15.86 12.24 -5.79
CA ASN A 192 15.88 10.86 -5.33
C ASN A 192 15.16 9.94 -6.32
N PHE A 193 15.62 8.71 -6.37
CA PHE A 193 15.03 7.64 -7.18
C PHE A 193 14.70 6.45 -6.29
N GLY A 194 13.60 5.77 -6.59
CA GLY A 194 13.17 4.58 -5.87
C GLY A 194 12.62 3.51 -6.79
N ILE A 195 12.89 2.28 -6.44
CA ILE A 195 12.30 1.09 -7.07
C ILE A 195 11.69 0.25 -5.96
N THR A 196 10.51 -0.28 -6.21
CA THR A 196 9.88 -1.23 -5.30
C THR A 196 9.17 -2.33 -6.09
N LEU A 197 9.43 -3.56 -5.70
CA LEU A 197 8.72 -4.74 -6.14
C LEU A 197 7.87 -5.23 -4.98
N LYS A 198 6.56 -5.39 -5.19
CA LYS A 198 5.60 -5.66 -4.10
C LYS A 198 4.81 -6.93 -4.33
N ASN A 199 4.47 -7.58 -3.22
CA ASN A 199 3.54 -8.71 -3.14
C ASN A 199 3.93 -9.90 -4.02
N LEU A 200 5.23 -10.18 -4.18
CA LEU A 200 5.66 -11.41 -4.85
C LEU A 200 5.48 -12.61 -3.93
N GLY A 201 4.83 -13.65 -4.42
CA GLY A 201 4.64 -14.89 -3.65
C GLY A 201 3.98 -15.98 -4.46
N PRO A 202 3.89 -17.19 -3.90
CA PRO A 202 3.16 -18.28 -4.51
C PRO A 202 1.67 -18.00 -4.54
N GLN A 203 0.94 -18.70 -5.38
CA GLN A 203 -0.52 -18.67 -5.41
C GLN A 203 -1.10 -19.13 -4.06
N MET A 204 -2.19 -18.52 -3.65
CA MET A 204 -2.98 -18.92 -2.51
C MET A 204 -4.22 -19.71 -2.95
N LYS A 205 -4.77 -20.49 -2.03
CA LYS A 205 -5.96 -21.32 -2.27
C LYS A 205 -6.75 -21.45 -1.00
N PHE A 206 -8.08 -21.32 -1.12
CA PHE A 206 -8.97 -21.59 0.01
C PHE A 206 -9.10 -23.10 0.24
N ASP A 207 -9.07 -23.50 1.52
CA ASP A 207 -9.36 -24.84 1.99
C ASP A 207 -10.18 -24.78 3.28
N GLY A 208 -10.91 -25.86 3.58
CA GLY A 208 -11.66 -25.95 4.82
C GLY A 208 -12.99 -26.70 4.71
N PRO A 209 -13.63 -26.95 5.88
CA PRO A 209 -14.84 -27.79 5.96
C PRO A 209 -16.03 -27.28 5.13
N ASP A 210 -16.12 -25.98 4.85
CA ASP A 210 -17.22 -25.43 4.07
C ASP A 210 -17.11 -25.75 2.57
N LEU A 211 -16.02 -26.36 2.12
CA LEU A 211 -15.86 -26.92 0.77
C LEU A 211 -16.37 -28.36 0.64
N ILE A 212 -16.75 -29.00 1.76
CA ILE A 212 -17.28 -30.36 1.74
C ILE A 212 -18.76 -30.32 1.33
N ARG A 213 -19.11 -31.12 0.34
CA ARG A 213 -20.48 -31.26 -0.16
C ARG A 213 -20.87 -32.73 -0.15
N SER A 214 -22.12 -33.01 0.18
CA SER A 214 -22.69 -34.33 0.00
C SER A 214 -23.23 -34.44 -1.43
N ALA A 215 -22.91 -35.53 -2.12
CA ALA A 215 -23.43 -35.85 -3.42
C ALA A 215 -23.67 -37.38 -3.54
N SER A 216 -24.66 -37.74 -4.36
CA SER A 216 -24.92 -39.12 -4.77
C SER A 216 -24.61 -39.27 -6.27
N GLU A 217 -23.87 -40.29 -6.64
CA GLU A 217 -23.69 -40.64 -8.05
C GLU A 217 -24.97 -41.31 -8.58
N ALA A 218 -25.58 -40.71 -9.59
CA ALA A 218 -26.87 -41.16 -10.11
C ALA A 218 -26.87 -42.59 -10.66
N GLU A 219 -25.72 -43.08 -11.12
CA GLU A 219 -25.56 -44.43 -11.69
C GLU A 219 -24.91 -45.45 -10.76
N ALA A 220 -24.31 -45.00 -9.67
CA ALA A 220 -23.74 -45.88 -8.67
C ALA A 220 -24.80 -46.25 -7.63
N LYS A 221 -25.06 -47.54 -7.40
CA LYS A 221 -25.91 -48.04 -6.29
C LYS A 221 -25.23 -47.80 -4.91
N ARG A 222 -24.54 -46.66 -4.79
CA ARG A 222 -23.87 -46.20 -3.55
C ARG A 222 -24.70 -45.10 -2.91
N GLY A 223 -24.73 -45.07 -1.59
CA GLY A 223 -25.38 -44.00 -0.84
C GLY A 223 -24.65 -42.63 -1.04
N THR A 224 -25.17 -41.63 -0.41
CA THR A 224 -24.59 -40.28 -0.38
C THR A 224 -23.15 -40.32 0.17
N ASN A 225 -22.23 -39.78 -0.56
CA ASN A 225 -20.83 -39.62 -0.15
C ASN A 225 -20.48 -38.14 0.04
N PHE A 226 -19.41 -37.87 0.79
CA PHE A 226 -18.86 -36.53 0.96
C PHE A 226 -17.71 -36.31 -0.02
N TYR A 227 -17.74 -35.18 -0.73
CA TYR A 227 -16.75 -34.74 -1.68
C TYR A 227 -16.23 -33.36 -1.26
N THR A 228 -14.95 -33.13 -1.38
CA THR A 228 -14.36 -31.81 -1.17
C THR A 228 -14.29 -31.11 -2.55
N ILE A 229 -14.86 -29.91 -2.64
CA ILE A 229 -14.70 -29.04 -3.82
C ILE A 229 -13.26 -28.55 -3.83
N ASP A 230 -12.56 -28.79 -4.92
CA ASP A 230 -11.23 -28.27 -5.15
C ASP A 230 -11.35 -26.79 -5.57
N ALA A 231 -11.06 -25.87 -4.65
CA ALA A 231 -11.10 -24.43 -4.93
C ALA A 231 -9.96 -24.06 -5.91
N ALA A 232 -10.22 -23.13 -6.82
CA ALA A 232 -9.17 -22.60 -7.67
C ALA A 232 -8.13 -21.81 -6.86
N SER A 233 -6.87 -21.92 -7.25
CA SER A 233 -5.81 -21.03 -6.71
C SER A 233 -5.88 -19.67 -7.37
N PHE A 234 -5.44 -18.64 -6.64
CA PHE A 234 -5.38 -17.26 -7.11
C PHE A 234 -3.98 -16.67 -6.87
N GLU A 235 -3.58 -15.76 -7.75
CA GLU A 235 -2.30 -15.06 -7.65
C GLU A 235 -2.41 -13.88 -6.68
N LEU A 236 -1.26 -13.49 -6.11
CA LEU A 236 -1.15 -12.26 -5.33
C LEU A 236 -1.09 -11.02 -6.24
N PRO A 237 -1.57 -9.86 -5.77
CA PRO A 237 -1.56 -8.62 -6.55
C PRO A 237 -0.16 -8.00 -6.54
N SER A 238 0.74 -8.54 -7.37
CA SER A 238 2.12 -8.07 -7.45
C SER A 238 2.25 -6.83 -8.33
N SER A 239 3.19 -5.94 -7.99
CA SER A 239 3.47 -4.74 -8.76
C SER A 239 4.95 -4.38 -8.73
N LEU A 240 5.40 -3.69 -9.80
CA LEU A 240 6.69 -3.01 -9.89
C LEU A 240 6.44 -1.50 -9.92
N GLU A 241 7.07 -0.78 -9.01
CA GLU A 241 6.92 0.67 -8.91
C GLU A 241 8.29 1.36 -9.11
N LEU A 242 8.31 2.41 -9.94
CA LEU A 242 9.46 3.28 -10.20
C LEU A 242 9.09 4.69 -9.78
N GLY A 243 9.88 5.33 -8.93
CA GLY A 243 9.59 6.66 -8.41
C GLY A 243 10.75 7.63 -8.49
N LEU A 244 10.41 8.89 -8.72
CA LEU A 244 11.31 10.02 -8.63
C LEU A 244 10.73 11.06 -7.69
N SER A 245 11.57 11.72 -6.90
CA SER A 245 11.18 12.88 -6.11
C SER A 245 12.27 13.95 -6.13
N TYR A 246 11.84 15.18 -6.02
CA TYR A 246 12.75 16.32 -5.89
C TYR A 246 12.33 17.17 -4.70
N ALA A 247 13.23 17.30 -3.74
CA ALA A 247 13.07 18.14 -2.55
C ALA A 247 13.77 19.50 -2.80
N TYR A 248 13.06 20.58 -2.60
CA TYR A 248 13.55 21.94 -2.76
C TYR A 248 13.27 22.76 -1.51
N ASN A 249 14.33 23.31 -0.91
CA ASN A 249 14.22 24.26 0.21
C ASN A 249 13.95 25.66 -0.36
N LEU A 250 12.76 26.20 -0.11
CA LEU A 250 12.34 27.55 -0.53
C LEU A 250 13.01 28.61 0.34
N ALA A 251 13.05 28.36 1.66
CA ALA A 251 13.68 29.18 2.70
C ALA A 251 14.07 28.27 3.87
N ASN A 252 14.60 28.82 4.94
CA ASN A 252 15.05 28.01 6.08
C ASN A 252 13.95 27.14 6.67
N ASP A 253 12.69 27.66 6.70
CA ASP A 253 11.54 26.99 7.35
C ASP A 253 10.57 26.36 6.34
N TYR A 254 10.84 26.49 5.03
CA TYR A 254 9.90 26.04 3.99
C TYR A 254 10.57 25.06 3.02
N LYS A 255 10.00 23.87 2.93
CA LYS A 255 10.44 22.83 2.02
C LYS A 255 9.28 22.38 1.12
N MET A 256 9.55 22.16 -0.12
CA MET A 256 8.65 21.55 -1.10
C MET A 256 9.23 20.22 -1.58
N VAL A 257 8.38 19.21 -1.71
CA VAL A 257 8.74 17.94 -2.35
C VAL A 257 7.72 17.66 -3.44
N VAL A 258 8.21 17.45 -4.65
CA VAL A 258 7.41 16.95 -5.77
C VAL A 258 7.84 15.52 -6.03
N SER A 259 6.88 14.63 -6.16
CA SER A 259 7.11 13.21 -6.38
C SER A 259 6.26 12.68 -7.52
N SER A 260 6.79 11.71 -8.23
CA SER A 260 6.08 10.97 -9.28
C SER A 260 6.43 9.50 -9.17
N ALA A 261 5.48 8.64 -9.50
CA ALA A 261 5.72 7.21 -9.61
C ALA A 261 4.95 6.60 -10.78
N PHE A 262 5.54 5.60 -11.39
CA PHE A 262 4.92 4.69 -12.32
C PHE A 262 4.78 3.34 -11.64
N GLN A 263 3.59 2.76 -11.69
CA GLN A 263 3.29 1.45 -11.14
C GLN A 263 2.76 0.54 -12.25
N ASN A 264 3.50 -0.53 -12.50
CA ASN A 264 3.07 -1.64 -13.37
C ASN A 264 2.45 -2.74 -12.51
N ASN A 265 1.21 -3.08 -12.80
CA ASN A 265 0.41 -4.07 -12.08
C ASN A 265 0.26 -5.35 -12.87
N ASN A 266 0.39 -6.53 -12.22
CA ASN A 266 0.08 -7.80 -12.87
C ASN A 266 -1.43 -8.12 -12.93
N PHE A 267 -2.26 -7.37 -12.20
CA PHE A 267 -3.68 -7.66 -11.92
C PHE A 267 -4.63 -6.55 -12.39
N SER A 268 -4.09 -5.39 -12.79
CA SER A 268 -4.86 -4.23 -13.25
C SER A 268 -4.05 -3.40 -14.24
N ASN A 269 -4.62 -2.30 -14.71
CA ASN A 269 -3.92 -1.34 -15.55
C ASN A 269 -2.77 -0.64 -14.81
N ASP A 270 -1.83 -0.13 -15.58
CA ASP A 270 -0.72 0.66 -15.06
C ASP A 270 -1.21 2.00 -14.50
N GLU A 271 -0.54 2.45 -13.44
CA GLU A 271 -0.85 3.70 -12.76
C GLU A 271 0.31 4.69 -12.84
N TYR A 272 -0.03 5.94 -13.12
CA TYR A 272 0.85 7.10 -13.05
C TYR A 272 0.44 7.95 -11.86
N LYS A 273 1.37 8.26 -10.97
CA LYS A 273 1.11 8.94 -9.70
C LYS A 273 1.92 10.21 -9.62
N LEU A 274 1.30 11.28 -9.16
CA LEU A 274 1.92 12.56 -8.87
C LEU A 274 1.59 12.96 -7.44
N GLY A 275 2.53 13.54 -6.73
CA GLY A 275 2.37 14.04 -5.37
C GLY A 275 3.13 15.33 -5.14
N TYR A 276 2.55 16.14 -4.29
CA TYR A 276 3.10 17.40 -3.84
C TYR A 276 3.00 17.49 -2.31
N GLU A 277 4.13 17.76 -1.66
CA GLU A 277 4.20 18.01 -0.24
C GLU A 277 4.81 19.37 0.04
N PHE A 278 4.17 20.15 0.88
CA PHE A 278 4.68 21.39 1.44
C PHE A 278 4.89 21.21 2.93
N VAL A 279 6.08 21.54 3.39
CA VAL A 279 6.50 21.40 4.79
C VAL A 279 6.85 22.79 5.34
N TYR A 280 6.28 23.10 6.48
CA TYR A 280 6.58 24.32 7.23
C TYR A 280 7.19 23.95 8.57
N ASP A 281 8.40 24.47 8.83
CA ASP A 281 9.17 24.34 10.09
C ASP A 281 9.35 22.87 10.55
N ASP A 282 9.38 21.91 9.61
CA ASP A 282 9.36 20.48 9.89
C ASP A 282 8.23 20.03 10.86
N MET A 283 7.23 20.89 11.07
CA MET A 283 6.10 20.68 11.99
C MET A 283 4.77 20.47 11.26
N LEU A 284 4.51 21.24 10.21
CA LEU A 284 3.25 21.17 9.46
C LEU A 284 3.50 20.63 8.06
N PHE A 285 2.72 19.62 7.69
CA PHE A 285 2.80 18.97 6.39
C PHE A 285 1.45 19.13 5.67
N LEU A 286 1.47 19.70 4.47
CA LEU A 286 0.32 19.75 3.57
C LEU A 286 0.63 18.90 2.35
N ARG A 287 -0.25 17.97 2.03
CA ARG A 287 0.00 16.97 0.98
C ARG A 287 -1.18 16.87 0.02
N GLY A 288 -0.87 16.66 -1.24
CA GLY A 288 -1.86 16.37 -2.27
C GLY A 288 -1.28 15.40 -3.29
N GLY A 289 -2.13 14.53 -3.80
CA GLY A 289 -1.72 13.53 -4.78
C GLY A 289 -2.80 13.25 -5.82
N TYR A 290 -2.38 12.69 -6.92
CA TYR A 290 -3.25 12.25 -8.00
C TYR A 290 -2.70 10.98 -8.64
N ALA A 291 -3.57 10.01 -8.88
CA ALA A 291 -3.26 8.83 -9.69
C ALA A 291 -4.10 8.84 -10.97
N TYR A 292 -3.48 8.38 -12.06
CA TYR A 292 -4.10 8.27 -13.37
C TYR A 292 -3.81 6.90 -13.97
N MET A 293 -4.85 6.23 -14.49
CA MET A 293 -4.77 4.98 -15.22
C MET A 293 -4.97 5.25 -16.71
N GLY A 294 -3.93 5.08 -17.54
CA GLY A 294 -3.92 5.48 -18.96
C GLY A 294 -5.03 4.82 -19.81
N GLU A 295 -5.31 3.56 -19.56
CA GLU A 295 -6.32 2.78 -20.31
C GLU A 295 -7.77 2.99 -19.83
N ALA A 296 -7.97 3.75 -18.74
CA ALA A 296 -9.31 4.07 -18.23
C ALA A 296 -10.11 5.02 -19.15
N LYS A 297 -9.50 5.56 -20.22
CA LYS A 297 -10.20 6.41 -21.20
C LYS A 297 -11.37 5.69 -21.89
N ASP A 298 -11.22 4.39 -22.15
CA ASP A 298 -12.24 3.60 -22.86
C ASP A 298 -13.24 2.97 -21.88
N ASN A 299 -12.93 2.97 -20.58
CA ASN A 299 -13.81 2.45 -19.54
C ASN A 299 -13.60 3.21 -18.23
N GLU A 300 -14.44 4.21 -17.99
CA GLU A 300 -14.36 5.10 -16.81
C GLU A 300 -14.54 4.37 -15.46
N TYR A 301 -15.05 3.14 -15.46
CA TYR A 301 -15.20 2.32 -14.26
C TYR A 301 -13.89 1.69 -13.79
N GLN A 302 -12.83 1.72 -14.58
CA GLN A 302 -11.54 1.13 -14.21
C GLN A 302 -10.76 2.00 -13.20
N GLN A 303 -10.92 3.32 -13.26
CA GLN A 303 -10.28 4.22 -12.29
C GLN A 303 -11.22 4.53 -11.13
N PHE A 304 -11.02 3.81 -10.01
CA PHE A 304 -11.84 3.96 -8.81
C PHE A 304 -11.34 5.11 -7.92
N PHE A 305 -10.03 5.25 -7.74
CA PHE A 305 -9.39 6.29 -6.94
C PHE A 305 -8.60 7.25 -7.83
N GLY A 306 -8.52 8.52 -7.44
CA GLY A 306 -7.78 9.52 -8.21
C GLY A 306 -7.12 10.57 -7.32
N VAL A 307 -7.89 11.49 -6.79
CA VAL A 307 -7.40 12.61 -5.98
C VAL A 307 -7.21 12.18 -4.53
N THR A 308 -6.09 12.61 -3.93
CA THR A 308 -5.82 12.48 -2.51
C THR A 308 -5.38 13.81 -1.92
N ALA A 309 -5.63 14.01 -0.64
CA ALA A 309 -5.16 15.16 0.12
C ALA A 309 -4.84 14.73 1.55
N GLY A 310 -3.99 15.47 2.24
CA GLY A 310 -3.69 15.17 3.64
C GLY A 310 -2.97 16.29 4.36
N VAL A 311 -3.03 16.21 5.67
CA VAL A 311 -2.35 17.12 6.60
C VAL A 311 -1.66 16.31 7.67
N GLY A 312 -0.48 16.75 8.06
CA GLY A 312 0.29 16.17 9.16
C GLY A 312 0.79 17.23 10.11
N VAL A 313 0.85 16.89 11.37
CA VAL A 313 1.41 17.76 12.42
C VAL A 313 2.39 16.94 13.23
N LYS A 314 3.61 17.48 13.38
CA LYS A 314 4.67 16.93 14.23
C LYS A 314 4.80 17.79 15.48
N VAL A 315 4.78 17.13 16.64
CA VAL A 315 4.94 17.75 17.95
C VAL A 315 6.06 17.05 18.72
N ASN A 316 6.85 17.81 19.44
CA ASN A 316 7.86 17.28 20.36
C ASN A 316 7.44 17.53 21.80
N ILE A 317 7.13 16.47 22.54
CA ILE A 317 6.68 16.50 23.94
C ILE A 317 7.58 15.66 24.85
N GLY A 318 8.88 15.65 24.54
CA GLY A 318 9.86 14.75 25.16
C GLY A 318 10.18 13.54 24.29
N PHE A 319 9.32 13.20 23.37
CA PHE A 319 9.49 12.32 22.20
C PHE A 319 8.78 12.98 21.01
N GLU A 320 9.15 12.61 19.81
CA GLU A 320 8.52 13.13 18.60
C GLU A 320 7.23 12.36 18.31
N MET A 321 6.12 13.07 18.19
CA MET A 321 4.83 12.51 17.78
C MET A 321 4.37 13.17 16.48
N VAL A 322 3.99 12.35 15.50
CA VAL A 322 3.39 12.82 14.23
C VAL A 322 1.97 12.29 14.14
N VAL A 323 1.03 13.20 13.89
CA VAL A 323 -0.37 12.87 13.62
C VAL A 323 -0.66 13.25 12.17
N ASP A 324 -1.04 12.30 11.36
CA ASP A 324 -1.36 12.48 9.96
C ASP A 324 -2.82 12.10 9.67
N TYR A 325 -3.46 12.90 8.84
CA TYR A 325 -4.76 12.59 8.26
C TYR A 325 -4.66 12.60 6.74
N ALA A 326 -5.29 11.63 6.10
CA ALA A 326 -5.38 11.56 4.65
C ALA A 326 -6.81 11.26 4.19
N TYR A 327 -7.19 11.93 3.11
CA TYR A 327 -8.41 11.76 2.37
C TYR A 327 -8.10 11.21 0.98
N ARG A 328 -8.86 10.19 0.53
CA ARG A 328 -8.79 9.69 -0.84
C ARG A 328 -10.19 9.62 -1.44
N ALA A 329 -10.40 10.40 -2.49
CA ALA A 329 -11.66 10.42 -3.22
C ALA A 329 -11.88 9.09 -3.94
N ALA A 330 -13.08 8.52 -3.78
CA ALA A 330 -13.56 7.36 -4.53
C ALA A 330 -14.69 7.78 -5.47
N LYS A 331 -14.69 7.24 -6.70
CA LYS A 331 -15.63 7.67 -7.76
C LYS A 331 -17.04 7.11 -7.58
N PHE A 332 -17.17 5.90 -7.05
CA PHE A 332 -18.44 5.15 -7.00
C PHE A 332 -18.79 4.65 -5.60
N SER A 333 -18.10 5.15 -4.58
CA SER A 333 -18.30 4.77 -3.19
C SER A 333 -18.00 5.96 -2.28
N GLU A 334 -18.19 5.78 -0.99
CA GLU A 334 -17.70 6.73 0.01
C GLU A 334 -16.19 6.88 -0.07
N SER A 335 -15.71 8.09 0.18
CA SER A 335 -14.30 8.40 0.17
C SER A 335 -13.59 7.78 1.36
N ASN A 336 -12.31 7.47 1.19
CA ASN A 336 -11.52 6.89 2.27
C ASN A 336 -10.94 7.96 3.18
N HIS A 337 -10.91 7.67 4.47
CA HIS A 337 -10.34 8.50 5.52
C HIS A 337 -9.33 7.68 6.32
N LEU A 338 -8.07 8.08 6.32
CA LEU A 338 -7.02 7.42 7.09
C LEU A 338 -6.45 8.38 8.12
N ILE A 339 -6.44 7.95 9.37
CA ILE A 339 -5.78 8.65 10.48
C ILE A 339 -4.61 7.78 10.93
N GLY A 340 -3.44 8.39 11.07
CA GLY A 340 -2.23 7.74 11.57
C GLY A 340 -1.58 8.53 12.69
N VAL A 341 -1.02 7.82 13.65
CA VAL A 341 -0.19 8.40 14.71
C VAL A 341 1.10 7.63 14.75
N LYS A 342 2.21 8.35 14.77
CA LYS A 342 3.56 7.81 14.83
C LYS A 342 4.32 8.43 16.00
N PHE A 343 5.06 7.60 16.72
CA PHE A 343 5.90 7.96 17.84
C PHE A 343 7.34 7.61 17.50
N ASN A 344 8.23 8.55 17.68
CA ASN A 344 9.66 8.42 17.41
C ASN A 344 10.45 8.69 18.72
N PHE A 345 11.31 7.72 19.10
CA PHE A 345 12.07 7.74 20.35
C PHE A 345 13.59 7.71 20.10
#